data_55b8aaae63d27826adb66d28529431cf
#
_entry.id   55b8aaae63d27826adb66d28529431cf
#
_cell.length_a   1.000
_cell.length_b   1.000
_cell.length_c   1.000
_cell.angle_alpha   90.00
_cell.angle_beta   90.00
_cell.angle_gamma   90.00
#
_symmetry.space_group_name_H-M   'P 1'
#
loop_
_entity.id
_entity.type
_entity.pdbx_description
1 polymer ?
#
loop_
_entity_poly.entity_id
_entity_poly.type
_entity_poly.pdbx_seq_one_letter_code
_entity_poly.pdbx_strand_id
1 'polypeptide(L)'
;MIVGGYRLWPAILLGAFVVNVTTAGSIATSLGIGVGNTTEALAGAWLVNRFAGGRHVFERARDVFKFALAAGLSTMISATIGVTSLEIGGYAAWAEGGAIWWTWWLGDAVGALIVTPVVVLWSQPPVIPRERRIEAVVVLLATVTIGALVFWERGMLPMPFVAMPPLIWAAFRLGVREAATLILILSGIAVTATVRGLGPFAVGTQNTSLLLVQVFMGTMAVTTLPLAAVVAERRAISQERLRLLERAQTAQTIAEEANRAKDEFLAMLSHELRTPLNSALGWAAILREGRIDTVTSKRGVETVERNIRLLARLIDDLIDLSRIAAGKLTVERKPVELDAVISAAAEAVRPAATSGGIALEIVVDAPGARVMGDGVRLQQVVWNVLSNAVKFTERGGRITTRLSRHGTHARILVTDTGRGIAPDLLPHVFERFRQAESAGARPHLGLGLGLAIVRHLVGLHGGTVTADSAGEGRGSTFTIELPLMTDGARSTPVEPSPHESPLPGLDNLNVLLVDDDPDSREVLAVILEKCGARPVTTGSTAQALEALDRTRFDVMVADIGMPGRDGYDLIRTVRARTDGVRDIPAVAFTAFAGVDDARRALEAGYDLHFGKPVEPATLTRALAVLAGRAGPR
;
A
#
# COMPACT_ATOMS: atom_id res chain seq x y z
N MET A 1 7.40 -43.84 -15.92
CA MET A 1 8.20 -42.83 -16.62
C MET A 1 7.64 -41.42 -16.45
N ILE A 2 6.35 -41.17 -16.55
CA ILE A 2 5.74 -39.84 -16.33
C ILE A 2 6.08 -39.29 -14.94
N VAL A 3 6.11 -40.11 -13.88
CA VAL A 3 6.41 -39.72 -12.50
C VAL A 3 7.91 -39.81 -12.18
N GLY A 4 8.57 -40.90 -12.53
CA GLY A 4 9.96 -41.21 -12.17
C GLY A 4 11.01 -40.81 -13.21
N GLY A 5 10.58 -40.30 -14.35
CA GLY A 5 11.46 -39.92 -15.47
C GLY A 5 11.91 -41.10 -16.35
N TYR A 6 12.59 -40.76 -17.44
CA TYR A 6 13.05 -41.73 -18.44
C TYR A 6 14.09 -42.70 -17.90
N ARG A 7 14.79 -42.40 -16.83
CA ARG A 7 15.80 -43.26 -16.18
C ARG A 7 15.29 -44.62 -15.72
N LEU A 8 13.96 -44.82 -15.68
CA LEU A 8 13.32 -46.08 -15.29
C LEU A 8 13.29 -47.13 -16.43
N TRP A 9 13.75 -46.82 -17.66
CA TRP A 9 13.71 -47.74 -18.78
C TRP A 9 14.38 -49.09 -18.51
N PRO A 10 15.53 -49.21 -17.79
CA PRO A 10 16.15 -50.51 -17.54
C PRO A 10 15.28 -51.42 -16.65
N ALA A 11 14.55 -50.84 -15.69
CA ALA A 11 13.66 -51.59 -14.82
C ALA A 11 12.44 -52.14 -15.61
N ILE A 12 11.95 -51.39 -16.59
CA ILE A 12 10.84 -51.83 -17.47
C ILE A 12 11.33 -52.96 -18.36
N LEU A 13 12.50 -52.83 -18.99
CA LEU A 13 13.10 -53.87 -19.82
C LEU A 13 13.30 -55.16 -19.04
N LEU A 14 13.91 -55.08 -17.85
CA LEU A 14 14.17 -56.24 -17.01
C LEU A 14 12.86 -56.86 -16.53
N GLY A 15 11.88 -56.08 -16.07
CA GLY A 15 10.59 -56.59 -15.65
C GLY A 15 9.83 -57.29 -16.74
N ALA A 16 9.74 -56.69 -17.93
CA ALA A 16 9.11 -57.30 -19.11
C ALA A 16 9.82 -58.58 -19.54
N PHE A 17 11.16 -58.57 -19.57
CA PHE A 17 11.95 -59.75 -19.89
C PHE A 17 11.71 -60.90 -18.89
N VAL A 18 11.78 -60.64 -17.60
CA VAL A 18 11.59 -61.68 -16.55
C VAL A 18 10.18 -62.28 -16.61
N VAL A 19 9.14 -61.45 -16.78
CA VAL A 19 7.76 -61.95 -16.88
C VAL A 19 7.61 -62.88 -18.11
N ASN A 20 8.13 -62.47 -19.27
CA ASN A 20 7.96 -63.26 -20.50
C ASN A 20 8.79 -64.54 -20.51
N VAL A 21 10.02 -64.53 -19.97
CA VAL A 21 10.86 -65.73 -19.93
C VAL A 21 10.32 -66.80 -18.95
N THR A 22 9.63 -66.36 -17.90
CA THR A 22 9.01 -67.24 -16.91
C THR A 22 7.65 -67.79 -17.32
N THR A 23 7.00 -67.20 -18.36
CA THR A 23 5.63 -67.59 -18.74
C THR A 23 5.59 -68.64 -19.83
N ALA A 24 6.43 -68.60 -20.86
CA ALA A 24 6.56 -69.64 -21.87
C ALA A 24 7.43 -69.23 -23.11
N GLY A 25 8.32 -68.22 -22.93
CA GLY A 25 9.11 -67.68 -24.05
C GLY A 25 10.53 -68.23 -24.13
N SER A 26 11.13 -68.22 -25.31
CA SER A 26 12.57 -68.29 -25.45
C SER A 26 13.23 -67.04 -24.98
N ILE A 27 14.52 -67.08 -24.64
CA ILE A 27 15.28 -65.90 -24.24
C ILE A 27 15.22 -64.79 -25.32
N ALA A 28 15.34 -65.19 -26.60
CA ALA A 28 15.30 -64.26 -27.72
C ALA A 28 13.93 -63.58 -27.88
N THR A 29 12.84 -64.36 -27.85
CA THR A 29 11.46 -63.85 -27.94
C THR A 29 11.13 -62.95 -26.75
N SER A 30 11.51 -63.34 -25.52
CA SER A 30 11.30 -62.55 -24.30
C SER A 30 12.07 -61.24 -24.32
N LEU A 31 13.28 -61.22 -24.92
CA LEU A 31 14.05 -59.98 -25.08
C LEU A 31 13.38 -59.05 -26.11
N GLY A 32 12.88 -59.61 -27.23
CA GLY A 32 12.15 -58.84 -28.26
C GLY A 32 10.90 -58.17 -27.68
N ILE A 33 10.08 -58.92 -26.92
CA ILE A 33 8.92 -58.39 -26.21
C ILE A 33 9.33 -57.32 -25.18
N GLY A 34 10.41 -57.56 -24.41
CA GLY A 34 10.96 -56.58 -23.44
C GLY A 34 11.36 -55.27 -24.10
N VAL A 35 12.01 -55.32 -25.27
CA VAL A 35 12.36 -54.12 -26.07
C VAL A 35 11.09 -53.42 -26.55
N GLY A 36 10.09 -54.14 -27.03
CA GLY A 36 8.80 -53.60 -27.45
C GLY A 36 8.12 -52.81 -26.35
N ASN A 37 7.95 -53.40 -25.15
CA ASN A 37 7.32 -52.78 -23.99
C ASN A 37 8.12 -51.55 -23.47
N THR A 38 9.44 -51.62 -23.56
CA THR A 38 10.31 -50.49 -23.14
C THR A 38 10.18 -49.32 -24.12
N THR A 39 10.18 -49.60 -25.42
CA THR A 39 10.04 -48.58 -26.47
C THR A 39 8.64 -47.93 -26.42
N GLU A 40 7.60 -48.71 -26.20
CA GLU A 40 6.23 -48.23 -25.94
C GLU A 40 6.20 -47.26 -24.76
N ALA A 41 6.78 -47.67 -23.61
CA ALA A 41 6.76 -46.85 -22.41
C ALA A 41 7.55 -45.53 -22.57
N LEU A 42 8.65 -45.55 -23.34
CA LEU A 42 9.42 -44.35 -23.68
C LEU A 42 8.61 -43.44 -24.61
N ALA A 43 8.03 -43.99 -25.68
CA ALA A 43 7.22 -43.23 -26.64
C ALA A 43 5.96 -42.64 -25.98
N GLY A 44 5.24 -43.44 -25.19
CA GLY A 44 4.06 -43.00 -24.44
C GLY A 44 4.39 -41.86 -23.45
N ALA A 45 5.46 -42.01 -22.67
CA ALA A 45 5.90 -40.96 -21.76
C ALA A 45 6.31 -39.70 -22.52
N TRP A 46 6.98 -39.82 -23.66
CA TRP A 46 7.34 -38.67 -24.51
C TRP A 46 6.11 -37.95 -25.05
N LEU A 47 5.14 -38.70 -25.62
CA LEU A 47 3.90 -38.15 -26.14
C LEU A 47 3.12 -37.38 -25.03
N VAL A 48 2.97 -38.00 -23.86
CA VAL A 48 2.25 -37.40 -22.74
C VAL A 48 2.95 -36.12 -22.22
N ASN A 49 4.27 -36.17 -22.05
CA ASN A 49 5.04 -35.01 -21.58
C ASN A 49 5.01 -33.86 -22.61
N ARG A 50 5.05 -34.19 -23.92
CA ARG A 50 5.10 -33.19 -25.00
C ARG A 50 3.75 -32.55 -25.30
N PHE A 51 2.67 -33.33 -25.25
CA PHE A 51 1.36 -32.93 -25.78
C PHE A 51 0.22 -32.90 -24.75
N ALA A 52 0.34 -33.65 -23.65
CA ALA A 52 -0.74 -33.84 -22.70
C ALA A 52 -0.42 -33.26 -21.27
N GLY A 53 0.60 -32.44 -21.12
CA GLY A 53 0.90 -31.78 -19.86
C GLY A 53 1.67 -32.61 -18.83
N GLY A 54 2.19 -33.78 -19.19
CA GLY A 54 3.03 -34.61 -18.32
C GLY A 54 2.32 -35.05 -17.03
N ARG A 55 2.84 -34.70 -15.88
CA ARG A 55 2.26 -35.04 -14.55
C ARG A 55 0.89 -34.42 -14.28
N HIS A 56 0.54 -33.34 -14.99
CA HIS A 56 -0.72 -32.62 -14.87
C HIS A 56 -1.79 -33.06 -15.86
N VAL A 57 -1.56 -34.17 -16.54
CA VAL A 57 -2.41 -34.69 -17.62
C VAL A 57 -3.87 -34.94 -17.23
N PHE A 58 -4.13 -35.21 -15.95
CA PHE A 58 -5.47 -35.49 -15.42
C PHE A 58 -6.17 -34.25 -14.80
N GLU A 59 -5.59 -33.08 -14.92
CA GLU A 59 -6.18 -31.81 -14.40
C GLU A 59 -7.19 -31.21 -15.38
N ARG A 60 -7.04 -31.50 -16.70
CA ARG A 60 -7.91 -30.95 -17.75
C ARG A 60 -8.44 -32.06 -18.67
N ALA A 61 -9.73 -32.00 -18.95
CA ALA A 61 -10.38 -33.02 -19.78
C ALA A 61 -9.72 -33.19 -21.16
N ARG A 62 -9.33 -32.10 -21.82
CA ARG A 62 -8.65 -32.16 -23.12
C ARG A 62 -7.33 -32.93 -23.07
N ASP A 63 -6.63 -32.85 -21.95
CA ASP A 63 -5.32 -33.49 -21.81
C ASP A 63 -5.50 -34.96 -21.45
N VAL A 64 -6.61 -35.34 -20.78
CA VAL A 64 -7.02 -36.75 -20.61
C VAL A 64 -7.32 -37.42 -21.98
N PHE A 65 -8.01 -36.74 -22.89
CA PHE A 65 -8.23 -37.26 -24.25
C PHE A 65 -6.92 -37.40 -25.02
N LYS A 66 -5.99 -36.45 -24.92
CA LYS A 66 -4.66 -36.58 -25.54
C LYS A 66 -3.86 -37.73 -24.95
N PHE A 67 -3.99 -37.96 -23.65
CA PHE A 67 -3.40 -39.11 -22.97
C PHE A 67 -3.97 -40.43 -23.54
N ALA A 68 -5.29 -40.53 -23.68
CA ALA A 68 -5.91 -41.70 -24.25
C ALA A 68 -5.43 -41.98 -25.69
N LEU A 69 -5.29 -40.92 -26.49
CA LEU A 69 -4.72 -41.04 -27.85
C LEU A 69 -3.24 -41.45 -27.80
N ALA A 70 -2.44 -40.85 -26.90
CA ALA A 70 -1.03 -41.20 -26.73
C ALA A 70 -0.84 -42.66 -26.29
N ALA A 71 -1.69 -43.14 -25.37
CA ALA A 71 -1.73 -44.53 -24.95
C ALA A 71 -2.03 -45.47 -26.14
N GLY A 72 -3.10 -45.19 -26.90
CA GLY A 72 -3.45 -45.96 -28.07
C GLY A 72 -2.36 -46.02 -29.16
N LEU A 73 -1.67 -44.88 -29.38
CA LEU A 73 -0.59 -44.83 -30.40
C LEU A 73 0.70 -45.49 -29.91
N SER A 74 1.10 -45.31 -28.66
CA SER A 74 2.34 -45.89 -28.15
C SER A 74 2.27 -47.42 -28.02
N THR A 75 1.13 -47.97 -27.66
CA THR A 75 0.92 -49.42 -27.50
C THR A 75 0.92 -50.21 -28.82
N MET A 76 0.74 -49.53 -29.95
CA MET A 76 0.96 -50.16 -31.26
C MET A 76 2.40 -50.66 -31.44
N ILE A 77 3.37 -50.03 -30.79
CA ILE A 77 4.79 -50.40 -30.87
C ILE A 77 5.02 -51.75 -30.18
N SER A 78 4.52 -51.95 -28.96
CA SER A 78 4.70 -53.18 -28.23
C SER A 78 3.93 -54.35 -28.91
N ALA A 79 2.70 -54.10 -29.35
CA ALA A 79 1.92 -55.10 -30.05
C ALA A 79 2.63 -55.56 -31.36
N THR A 80 3.17 -54.61 -32.13
CA THR A 80 3.89 -54.95 -33.38
C THR A 80 5.17 -55.73 -33.11
N ILE A 81 6.04 -55.22 -32.23
CA ILE A 81 7.31 -55.91 -31.91
C ILE A 81 7.07 -57.25 -31.21
N GLY A 82 6.10 -57.28 -30.28
CA GLY A 82 5.76 -58.48 -29.52
C GLY A 82 5.23 -59.60 -30.39
N VAL A 83 4.24 -59.33 -31.22
CA VAL A 83 3.64 -60.34 -32.13
C VAL A 83 4.67 -60.82 -33.14
N THR A 84 5.42 -59.90 -33.77
CA THR A 84 6.48 -60.28 -34.71
C THR A 84 7.55 -61.16 -34.04
N SER A 85 7.89 -60.88 -32.79
CA SER A 85 8.83 -61.69 -31.98
C SER A 85 8.30 -63.13 -31.76
N LEU A 86 6.99 -63.27 -31.50
CA LEU A 86 6.33 -64.56 -31.31
C LEU A 86 6.31 -65.37 -32.66
N GLU A 87 5.99 -64.73 -33.78
CA GLU A 87 5.94 -65.36 -35.10
C GLU A 87 7.33 -65.84 -35.56
N ILE A 88 8.36 -65.02 -35.45
CA ILE A 88 9.75 -65.37 -35.74
C ILE A 88 10.24 -66.47 -34.83
N GLY A 89 9.85 -66.49 -33.56
CA GLY A 89 10.20 -67.52 -32.58
C GLY A 89 9.45 -68.81 -32.73
N GLY A 90 8.47 -68.86 -33.63
CA GLY A 90 7.66 -70.06 -33.86
C GLY A 90 6.59 -70.33 -32.80
N TYR A 91 6.27 -69.38 -32.00
CA TYR A 91 5.27 -69.44 -30.89
C TYR A 91 3.86 -69.03 -31.36
N ALA A 92 3.75 -68.34 -32.51
CA ALA A 92 2.49 -67.98 -33.14
C ALA A 92 2.54 -68.25 -34.67
N ALA A 93 1.42 -68.69 -35.24
CA ALA A 93 1.31 -68.83 -36.70
C ALA A 93 1.05 -67.45 -37.32
N TRP A 94 1.71 -67.12 -38.44
CA TRP A 94 1.52 -65.84 -39.15
C TRP A 94 0.05 -65.58 -39.55
N ALA A 95 -0.77 -66.62 -39.76
CA ALA A 95 -2.20 -66.50 -40.02
C ALA A 95 -3.01 -65.97 -38.83
N GLU A 96 -2.53 -66.13 -37.61
CA GLU A 96 -3.19 -65.71 -36.36
C GLU A 96 -2.67 -64.38 -35.85
N GLY A 97 -1.56 -63.88 -36.42
CA GLY A 97 -0.86 -62.67 -35.91
C GLY A 97 -1.76 -61.44 -35.78
N GLY A 98 -2.66 -61.22 -36.72
CA GLY A 98 -3.61 -60.10 -36.65
C GLY A 98 -4.56 -60.17 -35.48
N ALA A 99 -5.09 -61.36 -35.13
CA ALA A 99 -5.98 -61.51 -33.97
C ALA A 99 -5.23 -61.32 -32.63
N ILE A 100 -3.99 -61.83 -32.56
CA ILE A 100 -3.10 -61.65 -31.40
C ILE A 100 -2.72 -60.19 -31.26
N TRP A 101 -2.40 -59.46 -32.34
CA TRP A 101 -2.04 -58.08 -32.38
C TRP A 101 -3.15 -57.16 -31.80
N TRP A 102 -4.42 -57.38 -32.30
CA TRP A 102 -5.56 -56.58 -31.78
C TRP A 102 -5.80 -56.79 -30.30
N THR A 103 -5.70 -58.03 -29.78
CA THR A 103 -5.90 -58.36 -28.37
C THR A 103 -4.79 -57.76 -27.51
N TRP A 104 -3.54 -57.83 -27.98
CA TRP A 104 -2.39 -57.27 -27.31
C TRP A 104 -2.46 -55.74 -27.26
N TRP A 105 -2.63 -55.13 -28.45
CA TRP A 105 -2.76 -53.67 -28.55
C TRP A 105 -3.84 -53.10 -27.63
N LEU A 106 -5.04 -53.66 -27.65
CA LEU A 106 -6.16 -53.20 -26.83
C LEU A 106 -5.89 -53.43 -25.36
N GLY A 107 -5.24 -54.56 -24.97
CA GLY A 107 -4.85 -54.85 -23.60
C GLY A 107 -3.89 -53.85 -23.02
N ASP A 108 -2.83 -53.53 -23.77
CA ASP A 108 -1.83 -52.54 -23.36
C ASP A 108 -2.42 -51.13 -23.30
N ALA A 109 -3.22 -50.73 -24.31
CA ALA A 109 -3.88 -49.44 -24.35
C ALA A 109 -4.84 -49.22 -23.15
N VAL A 110 -5.68 -50.21 -22.85
CA VAL A 110 -6.62 -50.18 -21.74
C VAL A 110 -5.88 -50.28 -20.40
N GLY A 111 -4.84 -51.10 -20.32
CA GLY A 111 -3.95 -51.19 -19.17
C GLY A 111 -3.32 -49.84 -18.84
N ALA A 112 -2.81 -49.12 -19.85
CA ALA A 112 -2.28 -47.78 -19.72
C ALA A 112 -3.35 -46.78 -19.24
N LEU A 113 -4.58 -46.84 -19.81
CA LEU A 113 -5.70 -45.98 -19.45
C LEU A 113 -6.19 -46.17 -18.02
N ILE A 114 -6.01 -47.34 -17.40
CA ILE A 114 -6.49 -47.67 -16.07
C ILE A 114 -5.39 -47.51 -15.03
N VAL A 115 -4.19 -48.02 -15.30
CA VAL A 115 -3.10 -48.05 -14.30
C VAL A 115 -2.36 -46.72 -14.19
N THR A 116 -2.07 -46.09 -15.35
CA THR A 116 -1.31 -44.83 -15.35
C THR A 116 -1.99 -43.70 -14.55
N PRO A 117 -3.31 -43.46 -14.68
CA PRO A 117 -3.99 -42.46 -13.85
C PRO A 117 -3.82 -42.70 -12.37
N VAL A 118 -3.95 -43.95 -11.92
CA VAL A 118 -3.78 -44.28 -10.49
C VAL A 118 -2.36 -43.96 -10.05
N VAL A 119 -1.35 -44.42 -10.76
CA VAL A 119 0.06 -44.17 -10.41
C VAL A 119 0.38 -42.69 -10.37
N VAL A 120 -0.07 -41.92 -11.37
CA VAL A 120 0.19 -40.47 -11.46
C VAL A 120 -0.53 -39.70 -10.32
N LEU A 121 -1.81 -39.99 -10.11
CA LEU A 121 -2.63 -39.26 -9.14
C LEU A 121 -2.30 -39.65 -7.69
N TRP A 122 -1.89 -40.88 -7.42
CA TRP A 122 -1.43 -41.28 -6.08
C TRP A 122 -0.01 -40.84 -5.75
N SER A 123 0.78 -40.40 -6.74
CA SER A 123 2.08 -39.77 -6.50
C SER A 123 1.97 -38.35 -5.93
N GLN A 124 0.77 -37.78 -5.91
CA GLN A 124 0.46 -36.46 -5.34
C GLN A 124 -0.18 -36.58 -3.95
N PRO A 125 -0.04 -35.57 -3.06
CA PRO A 125 -0.65 -35.64 -1.73
C PRO A 125 -2.18 -35.74 -1.80
N PRO A 126 -2.84 -36.35 -0.80
CA PRO A 126 -4.29 -36.56 -0.79
C PRO A 126 -5.05 -35.24 -0.64
N VAL A 127 -6.07 -35.04 -1.48
CA VAL A 127 -6.91 -33.83 -1.51
C VAL A 127 -8.33 -34.07 -0.96
N ILE A 128 -8.65 -35.27 -0.40
CA ILE A 128 -10.01 -35.56 0.08
C ILE A 128 -10.28 -34.80 1.38
N PRO A 129 -11.23 -33.84 1.40
CA PRO A 129 -11.70 -33.23 2.63
C PRO A 129 -12.23 -34.29 3.60
N ARG A 130 -11.98 -34.12 4.90
CA ARG A 130 -12.41 -35.06 5.94
C ARG A 130 -13.90 -35.43 5.84
N GLU A 131 -14.72 -34.45 5.48
CA GLU A 131 -16.17 -34.57 5.32
C GLU A 131 -16.60 -35.57 4.23
N ARG A 132 -15.79 -35.80 3.21
CA ARG A 132 -16.09 -36.70 2.09
C ARG A 132 -15.51 -38.10 2.21
N ARG A 133 -14.78 -38.39 3.28
CA ARG A 133 -14.15 -39.71 3.47
C ARG A 133 -15.19 -40.82 3.63
N ILE A 134 -16.28 -40.58 4.34
CA ILE A 134 -17.37 -41.53 4.52
C ILE A 134 -18.04 -41.81 3.15
N GLU A 135 -18.32 -40.74 2.38
CA GLU A 135 -18.88 -40.86 1.04
C GLU A 135 -17.98 -41.69 0.12
N ALA A 136 -16.67 -41.49 0.16
CA ALA A 136 -15.70 -42.26 -0.61
C ALA A 136 -15.73 -43.76 -0.26
N VAL A 137 -15.81 -44.07 1.03
CA VAL A 137 -15.94 -45.47 1.48
C VAL A 137 -17.25 -46.11 1.02
N VAL A 138 -18.35 -45.39 1.12
CA VAL A 138 -19.68 -45.86 0.68
C VAL A 138 -19.66 -46.15 -0.83
N VAL A 139 -19.11 -45.23 -1.63
CA VAL A 139 -19.02 -45.41 -3.08
C VAL A 139 -18.08 -46.56 -3.43
N LEU A 140 -16.98 -46.74 -2.73
CA LEU A 140 -16.07 -47.88 -2.89
C LEU A 140 -16.78 -49.20 -2.60
N LEU A 141 -17.48 -49.32 -1.48
CA LEU A 141 -18.24 -50.51 -1.09
C LEU A 141 -19.32 -50.81 -2.13
N ALA A 142 -20.06 -49.77 -2.58
CA ALA A 142 -21.06 -49.93 -3.64
C ALA A 142 -20.43 -50.45 -4.96
N THR A 143 -19.27 -49.91 -5.35
CA THR A 143 -18.55 -50.33 -6.56
C THR A 143 -18.13 -51.81 -6.47
N VAL A 144 -17.55 -52.20 -5.34
CA VAL A 144 -17.13 -53.60 -5.10
C VAL A 144 -18.33 -54.54 -5.09
N THR A 145 -19.40 -54.19 -4.40
CA THR A 145 -20.62 -55.00 -4.29
C THR A 145 -21.29 -55.15 -5.66
N ILE A 146 -21.49 -54.06 -6.42
CA ILE A 146 -22.09 -54.09 -7.74
C ILE A 146 -21.19 -54.89 -8.71
N GLY A 147 -19.85 -54.66 -8.65
CA GLY A 147 -18.89 -55.42 -9.44
C GLY A 147 -18.95 -56.93 -9.14
N ALA A 148 -19.02 -57.31 -7.89
CA ALA A 148 -19.18 -58.74 -7.53
C ALA A 148 -20.51 -59.31 -8.06
N LEU A 149 -21.63 -58.62 -7.88
CA LEU A 149 -22.95 -59.07 -8.36
C LEU A 149 -23.01 -59.18 -9.89
N VAL A 150 -22.39 -58.27 -10.60
CA VAL A 150 -22.41 -58.26 -12.09
C VAL A 150 -21.47 -59.29 -12.68
N PHE A 151 -20.27 -59.44 -12.12
CA PHE A 151 -19.21 -60.25 -12.76
C PHE A 151 -18.96 -61.62 -12.13
N TRP A 152 -19.30 -61.84 -10.84
CA TRP A 152 -18.94 -63.09 -10.14
C TRP A 152 -20.02 -64.18 -10.19
N GLU A 153 -21.28 -63.83 -10.47
CA GLU A 153 -22.36 -64.80 -10.54
C GLU A 153 -22.75 -65.15 -12.00
N ARG A 154 -23.05 -66.44 -12.24
CA ARG A 154 -23.52 -66.91 -13.57
C ARG A 154 -24.97 -66.49 -13.76
N GLY A 155 -25.23 -65.36 -14.45
CA GLY A 155 -26.52 -65.08 -15.03
C GLY A 155 -27.48 -64.18 -14.25
N MET A 156 -27.12 -63.62 -13.10
CA MET A 156 -28.07 -62.78 -12.34
C MET A 156 -28.28 -61.38 -12.95
N LEU A 157 -27.26 -60.72 -13.53
CA LEU A 157 -27.38 -59.40 -14.17
C LEU A 157 -26.50 -59.34 -15.43
N PRO A 158 -27.05 -59.63 -16.63
CA PRO A 158 -26.28 -59.57 -17.89
C PRO A 158 -26.07 -58.14 -18.37
N MET A 159 -26.07 -57.16 -17.46
CA MET A 159 -25.98 -55.72 -17.73
C MET A 159 -24.71 -55.12 -17.13
N PRO A 160 -23.53 -55.20 -17.76
CA PRO A 160 -22.27 -54.70 -17.18
C PRO A 160 -22.28 -53.19 -16.92
N PHE A 161 -23.12 -52.44 -17.63
CA PHE A 161 -23.23 -50.97 -17.44
C PHE A 161 -23.89 -50.54 -16.11
N VAL A 162 -24.51 -51.46 -15.36
CA VAL A 162 -25.00 -51.19 -13.98
C VAL A 162 -23.82 -50.80 -13.06
N ALA A 163 -22.60 -51.11 -13.42
CA ALA A 163 -21.40 -50.70 -12.69
C ALA A 163 -20.97 -49.22 -12.94
N MET A 164 -21.59 -48.50 -13.90
CA MET A 164 -21.25 -47.11 -14.22
C MET A 164 -21.75 -46.08 -13.18
N PRO A 165 -22.93 -46.16 -12.56
CA PRO A 165 -23.42 -45.16 -11.63
C PRO A 165 -22.46 -44.81 -10.47
N PRO A 166 -21.83 -45.75 -9.75
CA PRO A 166 -20.84 -45.41 -8.74
C PRO A 166 -19.63 -44.65 -9.27
N LEU A 167 -19.17 -44.96 -10.50
CA LEU A 167 -18.06 -44.29 -11.16
C LEU A 167 -18.42 -42.86 -11.54
N ILE A 168 -19.62 -42.66 -12.07
CA ILE A 168 -20.17 -41.34 -12.39
C ILE A 168 -20.30 -40.51 -11.08
N TRP A 169 -20.82 -41.12 -10.03
CA TRP A 169 -20.91 -40.48 -8.72
C TRP A 169 -19.54 -40.01 -8.23
N ALA A 170 -18.53 -40.91 -8.32
CA ALA A 170 -17.15 -40.55 -7.95
C ALA A 170 -16.60 -39.39 -8.79
N ALA A 171 -16.85 -39.40 -10.12
CA ALA A 171 -16.42 -38.32 -11.01
C ALA A 171 -17.04 -36.97 -10.62
N PHE A 172 -18.33 -36.97 -10.25
CA PHE A 172 -19.00 -35.71 -9.84
C PHE A 172 -18.70 -35.28 -8.41
N ARG A 173 -18.48 -36.17 -7.46
CA ARG A 173 -18.42 -35.85 -6.05
C ARG A 173 -17.03 -35.94 -5.45
N LEU A 174 -16.27 -36.94 -5.77
CA LEU A 174 -15.01 -37.26 -5.12
C LEU A 174 -13.81 -36.65 -5.88
N GLY A 175 -13.66 -36.96 -7.13
CA GLY A 175 -12.59 -36.43 -8.00
C GLY A 175 -11.94 -37.45 -8.89
N VAL A 176 -10.95 -37.01 -9.66
CA VAL A 176 -10.29 -37.85 -10.71
C VAL A 176 -9.53 -39.02 -10.08
N ARG A 177 -8.89 -38.83 -8.93
CA ARG A 177 -8.10 -39.83 -8.22
C ARG A 177 -8.96 -41.01 -7.74
N GLU A 178 -10.08 -40.71 -7.13
CA GLU A 178 -11.03 -41.68 -6.61
C GLU A 178 -11.71 -42.41 -7.74
N ALA A 179 -12.14 -41.70 -8.77
CA ALA A 179 -12.69 -42.30 -9.99
C ALA A 179 -11.72 -43.27 -10.65
N ALA A 180 -10.44 -42.89 -10.81
CA ALA A 180 -9.41 -43.78 -11.36
C ALA A 180 -9.20 -45.03 -10.50
N THR A 181 -9.21 -44.87 -9.16
CA THR A 181 -9.08 -46.00 -8.22
C THR A 181 -10.24 -46.96 -8.35
N LEU A 182 -11.47 -46.46 -8.45
CA LEU A 182 -12.66 -47.30 -8.60
C LEU A 182 -12.69 -48.04 -9.97
N ILE A 183 -12.24 -47.35 -11.03
CA ILE A 183 -12.07 -47.99 -12.36
C ILE A 183 -11.08 -49.14 -12.25
N LEU A 184 -9.93 -48.97 -11.59
CA LEU A 184 -8.93 -50.02 -11.42
C LEU A 184 -9.51 -51.23 -10.66
N ILE A 185 -10.20 -50.97 -9.54
CA ILE A 185 -10.81 -52.04 -8.73
C ILE A 185 -11.87 -52.82 -9.52
N LEU A 186 -12.77 -52.10 -10.18
CA LEU A 186 -13.83 -52.72 -10.98
C LEU A 186 -13.26 -53.52 -12.16
N SER A 187 -12.22 -52.99 -12.83
CA SER A 187 -11.49 -53.67 -13.87
C SER A 187 -10.83 -54.95 -13.39
N GLY A 188 -10.22 -54.92 -12.20
CA GLY A 188 -9.65 -56.11 -11.56
C GLY A 188 -10.70 -57.21 -11.30
N ILE A 189 -11.87 -56.82 -10.80
CA ILE A 189 -13.01 -57.75 -10.60
C ILE A 189 -13.48 -58.33 -11.95
N ALA A 190 -13.71 -57.48 -12.93
CA ALA A 190 -14.22 -57.90 -14.25
C ALA A 190 -13.25 -58.86 -14.96
N VAL A 191 -11.95 -58.52 -15.02
CA VAL A 191 -10.93 -59.40 -15.65
C VAL A 191 -10.82 -60.73 -14.91
N THR A 192 -10.72 -60.69 -13.57
CA THR A 192 -10.58 -61.94 -12.79
C THR A 192 -11.78 -62.89 -12.95
N ALA A 193 -12.98 -62.34 -12.99
CA ALA A 193 -14.19 -63.12 -13.22
C ALA A 193 -14.21 -63.69 -14.68
N THR A 194 -13.91 -62.88 -15.66
CA THR A 194 -13.91 -63.28 -17.09
C THR A 194 -12.89 -64.38 -17.37
N VAL A 195 -11.68 -64.30 -16.82
CA VAL A 195 -10.63 -65.34 -16.95
C VAL A 195 -11.06 -66.65 -16.32
N ARG A 196 -11.87 -66.60 -15.25
CA ARG A 196 -12.44 -67.78 -14.60
C ARG A 196 -13.69 -68.33 -15.30
N GLY A 197 -14.08 -67.76 -16.43
CA GLY A 197 -15.26 -68.14 -17.18
C GLY A 197 -16.58 -67.71 -16.52
N LEU A 198 -16.52 -66.66 -15.70
CA LEU A 198 -17.68 -66.08 -15.01
C LEU A 198 -18.06 -64.72 -15.63
N GLY A 199 -19.30 -64.33 -15.39
CA GLY A 199 -19.82 -62.98 -15.74
C GLY A 199 -20.23 -62.83 -17.21
N PRO A 200 -20.70 -61.64 -17.59
CA PRO A 200 -21.35 -61.38 -18.89
C PRO A 200 -20.39 -61.40 -20.07
N PHE A 201 -19.08 -61.36 -19.87
CA PHE A 201 -18.08 -61.37 -20.93
C PHE A 201 -17.47 -62.74 -21.19
N ALA A 202 -17.78 -63.74 -20.39
CA ALA A 202 -17.31 -65.13 -20.61
C ALA A 202 -18.11 -65.81 -21.73
N VAL A 203 -17.86 -65.41 -23.00
CA VAL A 203 -18.62 -65.84 -24.19
C VAL A 203 -17.65 -66.31 -25.29
N GLY A 204 -17.88 -67.43 -25.82
CA GLY A 204 -17.11 -67.99 -26.94
C GLY A 204 -15.68 -68.40 -26.57
N THR A 205 -14.69 -67.94 -27.33
CA THR A 205 -13.28 -68.24 -27.06
C THR A 205 -12.73 -67.30 -25.98
N GLN A 206 -11.64 -67.74 -25.32
CA GLN A 206 -10.98 -66.93 -24.31
C GLN A 206 -10.53 -65.53 -24.84
N ASN A 207 -10.08 -65.52 -26.11
CA ASN A 207 -9.68 -64.26 -26.77
C ASN A 207 -10.87 -63.34 -26.99
N THR A 208 -12.04 -63.85 -27.39
CA THR A 208 -13.26 -63.03 -27.51
C THR A 208 -13.70 -62.46 -26.19
N SER A 209 -13.65 -63.25 -25.12
CA SER A 209 -13.97 -62.83 -23.76
C SER A 209 -13.05 -61.71 -23.25
N LEU A 210 -11.74 -61.82 -23.52
CA LEU A 210 -10.76 -60.78 -23.17
C LEU A 210 -10.99 -59.50 -23.98
N LEU A 211 -11.26 -59.56 -25.25
CA LEU A 211 -11.58 -58.39 -26.06
C LEU A 211 -12.81 -57.65 -25.55
N LEU A 212 -13.89 -58.36 -25.23
CA LEU A 212 -15.12 -57.76 -24.72
C LEU A 212 -14.90 -57.02 -23.39
N VAL A 213 -14.19 -57.65 -22.44
CA VAL A 213 -13.91 -57.01 -21.13
C VAL A 213 -12.96 -55.81 -21.30
N GLN A 214 -11.98 -55.87 -22.21
CA GLN A 214 -11.08 -54.76 -22.50
C GLN A 214 -11.85 -53.58 -23.13
N VAL A 215 -12.73 -53.81 -24.10
CA VAL A 215 -13.59 -52.74 -24.68
C VAL A 215 -14.46 -52.10 -23.62
N PHE A 216 -15.06 -52.89 -22.72
CA PHE A 216 -15.85 -52.39 -21.61
C PHE A 216 -15.02 -51.50 -20.68
N MET A 217 -13.87 -52.00 -20.24
CA MET A 217 -12.97 -51.26 -19.34
C MET A 217 -12.45 -49.95 -19.97
N GLY A 218 -12.03 -50.00 -21.24
CA GLY A 218 -11.60 -48.85 -22.00
C GLY A 218 -12.70 -47.81 -22.14
N THR A 219 -13.93 -48.23 -22.44
CA THR A 219 -15.09 -47.33 -22.52
C THR A 219 -15.34 -46.64 -21.17
N MET A 220 -15.29 -47.39 -20.07
CA MET A 220 -15.46 -46.82 -18.71
C MET A 220 -14.37 -45.79 -18.37
N ALA A 221 -13.11 -46.10 -18.70
CA ALA A 221 -12.00 -45.19 -18.43
C ALA A 221 -12.12 -43.90 -19.26
N VAL A 222 -12.36 -44.02 -20.57
CA VAL A 222 -12.47 -42.89 -21.51
C VAL A 222 -13.70 -42.02 -21.24
N THR A 223 -14.77 -42.57 -20.66
CA THR A 223 -15.96 -41.76 -20.28
C THR A 223 -15.82 -41.14 -18.91
N THR A 224 -15.32 -41.87 -17.92
CA THR A 224 -15.31 -41.43 -16.52
C THR A 224 -14.17 -40.43 -16.19
N LEU A 225 -12.95 -40.71 -16.69
CA LEU A 225 -11.78 -39.86 -16.36
C LEU A 225 -11.92 -38.43 -16.93
N PRO A 226 -12.29 -38.21 -18.21
CA PRO A 226 -12.52 -36.87 -18.70
C PRO A 226 -13.66 -36.15 -17.96
N LEU A 227 -14.75 -36.89 -17.65
CA LEU A 227 -15.86 -36.31 -16.87
C LEU A 227 -15.41 -35.84 -15.50
N ALA A 228 -14.63 -36.63 -14.78
CA ALA A 228 -14.07 -36.25 -13.49
C ALA A 228 -13.13 -35.05 -13.62
N ALA A 229 -12.31 -34.98 -14.67
CA ALA A 229 -11.43 -33.87 -14.96
C ALA A 229 -12.21 -32.56 -15.25
N VAL A 230 -13.29 -32.63 -16.09
CA VAL A 230 -14.16 -31.45 -16.33
C VAL A 230 -14.78 -30.93 -15.05
N VAL A 231 -15.29 -31.83 -14.20
CA VAL A 231 -15.91 -31.41 -12.91
C VAL A 231 -14.87 -30.78 -11.97
N ALA A 232 -13.68 -31.38 -11.91
CA ALA A 232 -12.58 -30.82 -11.08
C ALA A 232 -12.13 -29.45 -11.60
N GLU A 233 -11.92 -29.30 -12.92
CA GLU A 233 -11.55 -28.04 -13.57
C GLU A 233 -12.60 -26.94 -13.32
N ARG A 234 -13.89 -27.25 -13.51
CA ARG A 234 -14.98 -26.30 -13.22
C ARG A 234 -15.04 -25.86 -11.76
N ARG A 235 -14.81 -26.78 -10.83
CA ARG A 235 -14.76 -26.45 -9.39
C ARG A 235 -13.59 -25.53 -9.07
N ALA A 236 -12.42 -25.81 -9.60
CA ALA A 236 -11.24 -24.97 -9.38
C ALA A 236 -11.47 -23.54 -9.91
N ILE A 237 -12.02 -23.41 -11.13
CA ILE A 237 -12.36 -22.11 -11.72
C ILE A 237 -13.41 -21.37 -10.87
N SER A 238 -14.46 -22.06 -10.40
CA SER A 238 -15.51 -21.45 -9.58
C SER A 238 -14.99 -20.96 -8.23
N GLN A 239 -14.10 -21.71 -7.59
CA GLN A 239 -13.48 -21.32 -6.32
C GLN A 239 -12.56 -20.12 -6.49
N GLU A 240 -11.75 -20.08 -7.56
CA GLU A 240 -10.89 -18.95 -7.86
C GLU A 240 -11.71 -17.68 -8.15
N ARG A 241 -12.80 -17.84 -8.93
CA ARG A 241 -13.72 -16.72 -9.19
C ARG A 241 -14.33 -16.14 -7.92
N LEU A 242 -14.76 -16.98 -6.99
CA LEU A 242 -15.29 -16.52 -5.70
C LEU A 242 -14.24 -15.75 -4.91
N ARG A 243 -13.01 -16.25 -4.82
CA ARG A 243 -11.90 -15.55 -4.14
C ARG A 243 -11.59 -14.18 -4.76
N LEU A 244 -11.61 -14.09 -6.09
CA LEU A 244 -11.39 -12.83 -6.79
C LEU A 244 -12.53 -11.83 -6.54
N LEU A 245 -13.78 -12.29 -6.49
CA LEU A 245 -14.94 -11.45 -6.17
C LEU A 245 -14.85 -10.90 -4.75
N GLU A 246 -14.52 -11.73 -3.75
CA GLU A 246 -14.34 -11.29 -2.37
C GLU A 246 -13.24 -10.22 -2.25
N ARG A 247 -12.10 -10.42 -2.92
CA ARG A 247 -11.01 -9.43 -2.95
C ARG A 247 -11.44 -8.12 -3.62
N ALA A 248 -12.17 -8.21 -4.73
CA ALA A 248 -12.67 -7.03 -5.43
C ALA A 248 -13.66 -6.23 -4.59
N GLN A 249 -14.60 -6.91 -3.89
CA GLN A 249 -15.54 -6.28 -2.97
C GLN A 249 -14.84 -5.58 -1.81
N THR A 250 -13.86 -6.26 -1.18
CA THR A 250 -13.08 -5.65 -0.08
C THR A 250 -12.33 -4.41 -0.56
N ALA A 251 -11.68 -4.48 -1.72
CA ALA A 251 -10.97 -3.33 -2.30
C ALA A 251 -11.92 -2.17 -2.63
N GLN A 252 -13.10 -2.48 -3.14
CA GLN A 252 -14.13 -1.48 -3.44
C GLN A 252 -14.62 -0.78 -2.17
N THR A 253 -14.93 -1.52 -1.11
CA THR A 253 -15.37 -0.94 0.18
C THR A 253 -14.33 0.02 0.73
N ILE A 254 -13.04 -0.39 0.75
CA ILE A 254 -11.94 0.46 1.22
C ILE A 254 -11.84 1.75 0.36
N ALA A 255 -11.98 1.63 -0.95
CA ALA A 255 -11.92 2.79 -1.85
C ALA A 255 -13.11 3.74 -1.64
N GLU A 256 -14.32 3.22 -1.43
CA GLU A 256 -15.52 4.00 -1.16
C GLU A 256 -15.44 4.74 0.19
N GLU A 257 -14.93 4.08 1.25
CA GLU A 257 -14.66 4.70 2.55
C GLU A 257 -13.64 5.83 2.44
N ALA A 258 -12.53 5.59 1.74
CA ALA A 258 -11.52 6.62 1.52
C ALA A 258 -12.05 7.81 0.71
N ASN A 259 -12.89 7.56 -0.31
CA ASN A 259 -13.51 8.63 -1.10
C ASN A 259 -14.52 9.43 -0.28
N ARG A 260 -15.35 8.77 0.54
CA ARG A 260 -16.29 9.44 1.45
C ARG A 260 -15.55 10.33 2.45
N ALA A 261 -14.50 9.83 3.09
CA ALA A 261 -13.68 10.63 4.00
C ALA A 261 -13.05 11.86 3.30
N LYS A 262 -12.64 11.71 2.04
CA LYS A 262 -12.14 12.82 1.21
C LYS A 262 -13.24 13.87 0.94
N ASP A 263 -14.46 13.44 0.60
CA ASP A 263 -15.57 14.35 0.29
C ASP A 263 -16.03 15.12 1.55
N GLU A 264 -16.12 14.44 2.69
CA GLU A 264 -16.40 15.06 4.00
C GLU A 264 -15.33 16.09 4.36
N PHE A 265 -14.04 15.76 4.12
CA PHE A 265 -12.93 16.70 4.31
C PHE A 265 -13.09 17.97 3.45
N LEU A 266 -13.36 17.82 2.15
CA LEU A 266 -13.52 18.97 1.25
C LEU A 266 -14.72 19.85 1.64
N ALA A 267 -15.82 19.26 2.08
CA ALA A 267 -17.00 19.98 2.55
C ALA A 267 -16.69 20.80 3.82
N MET A 268 -16.03 20.18 4.81
CA MET A 268 -15.62 20.83 6.05
C MET A 268 -14.61 21.96 5.78
N LEU A 269 -13.58 21.71 4.96
CA LEU A 269 -12.59 22.71 4.57
C LEU A 269 -13.25 23.93 3.93
N SER A 270 -14.19 23.72 3.01
CA SER A 270 -14.93 24.78 2.35
C SER A 270 -15.69 25.64 3.35
N HIS A 271 -16.30 25.03 4.35
CA HIS A 271 -17.03 25.74 5.41
C HIS A 271 -16.10 26.58 6.29
N GLU A 272 -14.99 25.98 6.76
CA GLU A 272 -14.05 26.64 7.67
C GLU A 272 -13.26 27.79 7.01
N LEU A 273 -13.03 27.74 5.70
CA LEU A 273 -12.45 28.83 4.95
C LEU A 273 -13.48 29.95 4.64
N ARG A 274 -14.73 29.60 4.34
CA ARG A 274 -15.76 30.56 3.95
C ARG A 274 -16.19 31.47 5.10
N THR A 275 -16.25 30.98 6.32
CA THR A 275 -16.71 31.73 7.50
C THR A 275 -15.83 32.94 7.79
N PRO A 276 -14.49 32.83 7.99
CA PRO A 276 -13.61 33.98 8.21
C PRO A 276 -13.52 34.88 6.97
N LEU A 277 -13.56 34.32 5.77
CA LEU A 277 -13.54 35.08 4.52
C LEU A 277 -14.77 36.00 4.41
N ASN A 278 -15.98 35.47 4.64
CA ASN A 278 -17.20 36.26 4.60
C ASN A 278 -17.22 37.36 5.68
N SER A 279 -16.68 37.05 6.88
CA SER A 279 -16.57 38.04 7.94
C SER A 279 -15.61 39.16 7.56
N ALA A 280 -14.45 38.84 6.99
CA ALA A 280 -13.47 39.83 6.52
C ALA A 280 -14.03 40.69 5.38
N LEU A 281 -14.65 40.07 4.38
CA LEU A 281 -15.29 40.76 3.25
C LEU A 281 -16.44 41.67 3.69
N GLY A 282 -17.29 41.21 4.62
CA GLY A 282 -18.39 41.99 5.16
C GLY A 282 -17.91 43.26 5.86
N TRP A 283 -16.88 43.15 6.73
CA TRP A 283 -16.29 44.30 7.37
C TRP A 283 -15.54 45.23 6.41
N ALA A 284 -14.82 44.70 5.43
CA ALA A 284 -14.15 45.48 4.41
C ALA A 284 -15.18 46.27 3.55
N ALA A 285 -16.33 45.70 3.23
CA ALA A 285 -17.41 46.41 2.54
C ALA A 285 -17.98 47.56 3.40
N ILE A 286 -18.23 47.32 4.68
CA ILE A 286 -18.72 48.35 5.64
C ILE A 286 -17.69 49.49 5.79
N LEU A 287 -16.40 49.16 5.93
CA LEU A 287 -15.32 50.13 6.02
C LEU A 287 -15.20 51.02 4.77
N ARG A 288 -15.40 50.45 3.59
CA ARG A 288 -15.36 51.16 2.31
C ARG A 288 -16.48 52.18 2.16
N GLU A 289 -17.67 51.94 2.75
CA GLU A 289 -18.78 52.89 2.69
C GLU A 289 -18.52 54.21 3.47
N GLY A 290 -17.58 54.21 4.39
CA GLY A 290 -17.09 55.43 5.07
C GLY A 290 -18.10 56.11 6.04
N ARG A 291 -19.26 55.47 6.31
CA ARG A 291 -20.36 56.05 7.14
C ARG A 291 -20.40 55.51 8.55
N ILE A 292 -19.25 55.25 9.15
CA ILE A 292 -19.13 54.63 10.47
C ILE A 292 -18.26 55.50 11.39
N ASP A 293 -18.53 55.42 12.70
CA ASP A 293 -17.72 56.11 13.71
C ASP A 293 -16.32 55.47 13.84
N THR A 294 -15.39 56.22 14.45
CA THR A 294 -13.98 55.81 14.60
C THR A 294 -13.81 54.53 15.42
N VAL A 295 -14.68 54.28 16.41
CA VAL A 295 -14.62 53.08 17.26
C VAL A 295 -15.02 51.86 16.47
N THR A 296 -16.13 51.93 15.73
CA THR A 296 -16.62 50.87 14.84
C THR A 296 -15.62 50.62 13.70
N SER A 297 -15.00 51.66 13.14
CA SER A 297 -13.97 51.51 12.11
C SER A 297 -12.76 50.73 12.65
N LYS A 298 -12.25 51.07 13.81
CA LYS A 298 -11.13 50.37 14.46
C LYS A 298 -11.47 48.91 14.72
N ARG A 299 -12.66 48.63 15.26
CA ARG A 299 -13.14 47.26 15.49
C ARG A 299 -13.30 46.48 14.16
N GLY A 300 -13.71 47.14 13.09
CA GLY A 300 -13.80 46.55 11.75
C GLY A 300 -12.43 46.11 11.24
N VAL A 301 -11.43 47.01 11.28
CA VAL A 301 -10.05 46.71 10.87
C VAL A 301 -9.46 45.55 11.70
N GLU A 302 -9.60 45.60 13.04
CA GLU A 302 -9.13 44.53 13.93
C GLU A 302 -9.80 43.16 13.61
N THR A 303 -11.07 43.19 13.19
CA THR A 303 -11.81 41.97 12.84
C THR A 303 -11.35 41.42 11.49
N VAL A 304 -11.13 42.27 10.47
CA VAL A 304 -10.56 41.89 9.17
C VAL A 304 -9.19 41.26 9.38
N GLU A 305 -8.31 41.94 10.10
CA GLU A 305 -6.95 41.46 10.38
C GLU A 305 -6.95 40.07 11.08
N ARG A 306 -7.77 39.93 12.12
CA ARG A 306 -7.91 38.65 12.84
C ARG A 306 -8.38 37.51 11.94
N ASN A 307 -9.35 37.77 11.06
CA ASN A 307 -9.87 36.74 10.15
C ASN A 307 -8.89 36.39 9.03
N ILE A 308 -8.14 37.36 8.51
CA ILE A 308 -7.09 37.12 7.51
C ILE A 308 -5.94 36.30 8.14
N ARG A 309 -5.49 36.63 9.35
CA ARG A 309 -4.49 35.83 10.08
C ARG A 309 -4.97 34.41 10.37
N LEU A 310 -6.26 34.21 10.62
CA LEU A 310 -6.84 32.89 10.80
C LEU A 310 -6.80 32.10 9.49
N LEU A 311 -7.20 32.73 8.36
CA LEU A 311 -7.15 32.10 7.04
C LEU A 311 -5.73 31.69 6.65
N ALA A 312 -4.73 32.55 6.85
CA ALA A 312 -3.34 32.23 6.59
C ALA A 312 -2.90 30.98 7.36
N ARG A 313 -3.22 30.89 8.64
CA ARG A 313 -2.91 29.69 9.47
C ARG A 313 -3.61 28.42 8.96
N LEU A 314 -4.88 28.52 8.57
CA LEU A 314 -5.61 27.36 8.02
C LEU A 314 -4.98 26.85 6.74
N ILE A 315 -4.47 27.76 5.90
CA ILE A 315 -3.74 27.41 4.68
C ILE A 315 -2.40 26.74 5.00
N ASP A 316 -1.63 27.30 5.96
CA ASP A 316 -0.36 26.71 6.39
C ASP A 316 -0.55 25.30 6.97
N ASP A 317 -1.55 25.09 7.81
CA ASP A 317 -1.91 23.79 8.37
C ASP A 317 -2.28 22.79 7.26
N LEU A 318 -2.98 23.24 6.21
CA LEU A 318 -3.34 22.41 5.07
C LEU A 318 -2.13 22.01 4.24
N ILE A 319 -1.19 22.96 4.01
CA ILE A 319 0.07 22.70 3.30
C ILE A 319 0.90 21.70 4.09
N ASP A 320 1.04 21.91 5.42
CA ASP A 320 1.75 20.97 6.30
C ASP A 320 1.11 19.57 6.22
N LEU A 321 -0.22 19.47 6.30
CA LEU A 321 -0.94 18.22 6.17
C LEU A 321 -0.70 17.52 4.83
N SER A 322 -0.71 18.29 3.73
CA SER A 322 -0.43 17.77 2.39
C SER A 322 0.99 17.21 2.29
N ARG A 323 1.99 17.92 2.85
CA ARG A 323 3.38 17.47 2.92
C ARG A 323 3.55 16.23 3.81
N ILE A 324 2.83 16.17 4.92
CA ILE A 324 2.77 15.00 5.81
C ILE A 324 2.19 13.79 5.08
N ALA A 325 1.06 13.96 4.37
CA ALA A 325 0.41 12.88 3.63
C ALA A 325 1.30 12.34 2.49
N ALA A 326 2.08 13.22 1.86
CA ALA A 326 3.04 12.86 0.81
C ALA A 326 4.38 12.31 1.34
N GLY A 327 4.60 12.27 2.68
CA GLY A 327 5.88 11.89 3.29
C GLY A 327 7.03 12.85 2.97
N LYS A 328 6.71 14.11 2.61
CA LYS A 328 7.68 15.12 2.15
C LYS A 328 8.01 16.18 3.20
N LEU A 329 7.42 16.11 4.39
CA LEU A 329 7.72 17.06 5.44
C LEU A 329 9.08 16.71 6.07
N THR A 330 10.04 17.61 5.95
CA THR A 330 11.37 17.50 6.54
C THR A 330 11.55 18.56 7.65
N VAL A 331 12.36 18.26 8.64
CA VAL A 331 12.72 19.18 9.73
C VAL A 331 14.22 19.44 9.70
N GLU A 332 14.60 20.68 9.91
CA GLU A 332 16.00 21.05 10.06
C GLU A 332 16.50 20.60 11.44
N ARG A 333 17.64 19.91 11.49
CA ARG A 333 18.20 19.43 12.76
C ARG A 333 19.36 20.32 13.21
N LYS A 334 19.05 21.28 14.07
CA LYS A 334 20.01 22.16 14.74
C LYS A 334 19.87 22.02 16.27
N PRO A 335 20.89 22.39 17.06
CA PRO A 335 20.74 22.50 18.51
C PRO A 335 19.72 23.59 18.84
N VAL A 336 18.64 23.23 19.55
CA VAL A 336 17.56 24.13 19.95
C VAL A 336 17.43 24.13 21.47
N GLU A 337 17.37 25.31 22.09
CA GLU A 337 17.09 25.48 23.51
C GLU A 337 15.58 25.53 23.74
N LEU A 338 15.07 24.60 24.54
CA LEU A 338 13.63 24.42 24.72
C LEU A 338 12.99 25.49 25.58
N ASP A 339 13.72 26.08 26.52
CA ASP A 339 13.25 27.22 27.33
C ASP A 339 12.95 28.44 26.45
N ALA A 340 13.80 28.77 25.49
CA ALA A 340 13.56 29.82 24.51
C ALA A 340 12.32 29.52 23.64
N VAL A 341 12.16 28.30 23.16
CA VAL A 341 11.01 27.85 22.38
C VAL A 341 9.70 27.99 23.17
N ILE A 342 9.69 27.51 24.42
CA ILE A 342 8.51 27.57 25.29
C ILE A 342 8.15 29.02 25.61
N SER A 343 9.15 29.86 25.94
CA SER A 343 8.94 31.26 26.22
C SER A 343 8.35 32.02 25.05
N ALA A 344 8.89 31.81 23.83
CA ALA A 344 8.38 32.41 22.61
C ALA A 344 6.93 31.97 22.29
N ALA A 345 6.61 30.69 22.45
CA ALA A 345 5.25 30.18 22.26
C ALA A 345 4.27 30.74 23.31
N ALA A 346 4.70 30.87 24.57
CA ALA A 346 3.88 31.41 25.65
C ALA A 346 3.61 32.92 25.48
N GLU A 347 4.60 33.70 25.05
CA GLU A 347 4.40 35.12 24.73
C GLU A 347 3.39 35.31 23.59
N ALA A 348 3.41 34.46 22.61
CA ALA A 348 2.44 34.50 21.50
C ALA A 348 0.98 34.23 21.92
N VAL A 349 0.73 33.47 22.99
CA VAL A 349 -0.62 33.20 23.50
C VAL A 349 -1.02 34.07 24.69
N ARG A 350 -0.07 34.79 25.33
CA ARG A 350 -0.28 35.64 26.50
C ARG A 350 -1.37 36.70 26.34
N PRO A 351 -1.46 37.44 25.19
CA PRO A 351 -2.55 38.40 25.00
C PRO A 351 -3.94 37.73 25.02
N ALA A 352 -4.06 36.57 24.43
CA ALA A 352 -5.32 35.80 24.40
C ALA A 352 -5.68 35.29 25.82
N ALA A 353 -4.71 34.73 26.54
CA ALA A 353 -4.90 34.28 27.93
C ALA A 353 -5.31 35.43 28.84
N THR A 354 -4.64 36.61 28.76
CA THR A 354 -4.95 37.80 29.55
C THR A 354 -6.36 38.32 29.24
N SER A 355 -6.73 38.42 27.96
CA SER A 355 -8.08 38.82 27.53
C SER A 355 -9.15 37.82 28.02
N GLY A 356 -8.82 36.52 28.04
CA GLY A 356 -9.69 35.49 28.61
C GLY A 356 -9.73 35.43 30.12
N GLY A 357 -8.89 36.22 30.84
CA GLY A 357 -8.77 36.18 32.31
C GLY A 357 -8.19 34.83 32.79
N ILE A 358 -7.28 34.23 32.03
CA ILE A 358 -6.65 32.93 32.30
C ILE A 358 -5.23 33.17 32.83
N ALA A 359 -4.86 32.53 33.95
CA ALA A 359 -3.52 32.58 34.50
C ALA A 359 -2.59 31.65 33.71
N LEU A 360 -1.53 32.22 33.09
CA LEU A 360 -0.52 31.44 32.35
C LEU A 360 0.79 31.44 33.15
N GLU A 361 1.24 30.26 33.57
CA GLU A 361 2.44 30.02 34.36
C GLU A 361 3.44 29.17 33.60
N ILE A 362 4.71 29.55 33.62
CA ILE A 362 5.81 28.79 33.03
C ILE A 362 6.78 28.39 34.13
N VAL A 363 7.06 27.10 34.26
CA VAL A 363 7.98 26.51 35.23
C VAL A 363 9.09 25.81 34.49
N VAL A 364 10.32 26.26 34.66
CA VAL A 364 11.51 25.67 34.02
C VAL A 364 12.36 24.98 35.07
N ASP A 365 12.20 23.67 35.22
CA ASP A 365 13.00 22.86 36.15
C ASP A 365 14.30 22.33 35.49
N ALA A 366 14.43 22.46 34.16
CA ALA A 366 15.59 22.04 33.39
C ALA A 366 16.08 23.18 32.47
N PRO A 367 16.68 24.24 33.02
CA PRO A 367 17.17 25.36 32.22
C PRO A 367 18.31 24.92 31.30
N GLY A 368 18.32 25.43 30.06
CA GLY A 368 19.33 25.10 29.05
C GLY A 368 19.16 23.68 28.45
N ALA A 369 17.99 23.04 28.59
CA ALA A 369 17.69 21.79 27.95
C ALA A 369 17.74 21.92 26.41
N ARG A 370 18.64 21.18 25.74
CA ARG A 370 18.85 21.23 24.30
C ARG A 370 18.42 19.95 23.62
N VAL A 371 17.77 20.10 22.48
CA VAL A 371 17.39 19.00 21.58
C VAL A 371 17.92 19.26 20.18
N MET A 372 18.11 18.18 19.39
CA MET A 372 18.39 18.31 17.96
C MET A 372 17.08 18.43 17.18
N GLY A 373 16.78 19.62 16.65
CA GLY A 373 15.51 19.85 15.98
C GLY A 373 15.41 21.18 15.26
N ASP A 374 14.21 21.44 14.77
CA ASP A 374 13.82 22.68 14.11
C ASP A 374 13.08 23.58 15.11
N GLY A 375 13.70 24.69 15.50
CA GLY A 375 13.18 25.59 16.51
C GLY A 375 11.81 26.19 16.14
N VAL A 376 11.59 26.52 14.87
CA VAL A 376 10.32 27.07 14.38
C VAL A 376 9.21 26.01 14.49
N ARG A 377 9.51 24.78 14.09
CA ARG A 377 8.55 23.67 14.17
C ARG A 377 8.27 23.24 15.60
N LEU A 378 9.27 23.26 16.48
CA LEU A 378 9.07 23.01 17.90
C LEU A 378 8.25 24.13 18.57
N GLN A 379 8.46 25.39 18.18
CA GLN A 379 7.62 26.49 18.62
C GLN A 379 6.17 26.32 18.14
N GLN A 380 5.94 25.89 16.90
CA GLN A 380 4.62 25.54 16.37
C GLN A 380 3.96 24.43 17.21
N VAL A 381 4.70 23.40 17.61
CA VAL A 381 4.22 22.32 18.47
C VAL A 381 3.72 22.86 19.81
N VAL A 382 4.56 23.62 20.52
CA VAL A 382 4.21 24.17 21.84
C VAL A 382 3.05 25.16 21.72
N TRP A 383 3.09 26.03 20.70
CA TRP A 383 2.03 26.99 20.44
C TRP A 383 0.67 26.34 20.19
N ASN A 384 0.63 25.26 19.38
CA ASN A 384 -0.60 24.50 19.10
C ASN A 384 -1.23 23.93 20.38
N VAL A 385 -0.42 23.39 21.28
CA VAL A 385 -0.89 22.86 22.56
C VAL A 385 -1.37 23.99 23.48
N LEU A 386 -0.60 25.06 23.61
CA LEU A 386 -0.95 26.23 24.44
C LEU A 386 -2.20 26.96 23.93
N SER A 387 -2.32 27.12 22.62
CA SER A 387 -3.49 27.73 21.98
C SER A 387 -4.76 26.93 22.26
N ASN A 388 -4.66 25.58 22.21
CA ASN A 388 -5.77 24.72 22.61
C ASN A 388 -6.08 24.86 24.11
N ALA A 389 -5.09 24.87 24.96
CA ALA A 389 -5.28 25.10 26.40
C ALA A 389 -6.03 26.41 26.67
N VAL A 390 -5.61 27.52 26.03
CA VAL A 390 -6.30 28.83 26.16
C VAL A 390 -7.74 28.77 25.63
N LYS A 391 -7.94 28.12 24.49
CA LYS A 391 -9.26 28.00 23.86
C LYS A 391 -10.26 27.24 24.73
N PHE A 392 -9.81 26.22 25.45
CA PHE A 392 -10.68 25.30 26.19
C PHE A 392 -10.70 25.56 27.70
N THR A 393 -9.95 26.56 28.19
CA THR A 393 -9.98 26.98 29.58
C THR A 393 -10.95 28.15 29.77
N GLU A 394 -11.81 28.06 30.77
CA GLU A 394 -12.75 29.11 31.09
C GLU A 394 -12.10 30.28 31.86
N ARG A 395 -12.81 31.40 31.92
CA ARG A 395 -12.35 32.61 32.66
C ARG A 395 -12.08 32.30 34.14
N GLY A 396 -10.92 32.72 34.63
CA GLY A 396 -10.44 32.43 36.00
C GLY A 396 -9.67 31.10 36.10
N GLY A 397 -9.57 30.34 35.00
CA GLY A 397 -8.78 29.10 34.96
C GLY A 397 -7.27 29.36 34.90
N ARG A 398 -6.51 28.28 34.94
CA ARG A 398 -5.04 28.28 34.92
C ARG A 398 -4.48 27.34 33.87
N ILE A 399 -3.38 27.76 33.24
CA ILE A 399 -2.57 26.92 32.34
C ILE A 399 -1.14 26.95 32.91
N THR A 400 -0.57 25.77 33.16
CA THR A 400 0.80 25.61 33.62
C THR A 400 1.61 24.84 32.59
N THR A 401 2.72 25.44 32.16
CA THR A 401 3.68 24.78 31.26
C THR A 401 4.95 24.49 32.05
N ARG A 402 5.33 23.21 32.14
CA ARG A 402 6.52 22.76 32.87
C ARG A 402 7.52 22.07 31.95
N LEU A 403 8.76 22.57 31.94
CA LEU A 403 9.90 21.92 31.32
C LEU A 403 10.72 21.18 32.35
N SER A 404 10.88 19.88 32.23
CA SER A 404 11.67 19.05 33.14
C SER A 404 12.53 18.05 32.38
N ARG A 405 13.52 17.46 33.04
CA ARG A 405 14.34 16.37 32.49
C ARG A 405 13.80 15.04 33.00
N HIS A 406 13.56 14.10 32.08
CA HIS A 406 13.13 12.74 32.39
C HIS A 406 14.07 11.72 31.71
N GLY A 407 15.08 11.27 32.46
CA GLY A 407 16.14 10.41 31.93
C GLY A 407 16.92 11.07 30.78
N THR A 408 16.86 10.50 29.61
CA THR A 408 17.51 10.99 28.38
C THR A 408 16.62 11.92 27.56
N HIS A 409 15.44 12.29 28.05
CA HIS A 409 14.47 13.12 27.35
C HIS A 409 14.18 14.42 28.12
N ALA A 410 13.92 15.47 27.37
CA ALA A 410 13.23 16.65 27.87
C ALA A 410 11.74 16.40 27.85
N ARG A 411 11.05 16.75 28.94
CA ARG A 411 9.59 16.59 29.05
C ARG A 411 8.96 17.97 29.23
N ILE A 412 8.06 18.31 28.32
CA ILE A 412 7.22 19.51 28.37
C ILE A 412 5.80 19.05 28.73
N LEU A 413 5.31 19.47 29.90
CA LEU A 413 3.93 19.29 30.35
C LEU A 413 3.17 20.60 30.18
N VAL A 414 2.03 20.52 29.51
CA VAL A 414 1.06 21.62 29.45
C VAL A 414 -0.23 21.13 30.10
N THR A 415 -0.53 21.68 31.27
CA THR A 415 -1.72 21.31 32.05
C THR A 415 -2.68 22.49 32.09
N ASP A 416 -3.95 22.27 31.79
CA ASP A 416 -5.01 23.24 31.89
C ASP A 416 -6.10 22.81 32.88
N THR A 417 -6.84 23.78 33.40
CA THR A 417 -8.01 23.58 34.27
C THR A 417 -9.32 23.75 33.49
N GLY A 418 -9.28 23.49 32.21
CA GLY A 418 -10.40 23.69 31.30
C GLY A 418 -11.45 22.60 31.34
N ARG A 419 -12.26 22.53 30.27
CA ARG A 419 -13.39 21.60 30.16
C ARG A 419 -13.03 20.11 30.15
N GLY A 420 -11.75 19.78 30.03
CA GLY A 420 -11.29 18.40 29.93
C GLY A 420 -11.65 17.72 28.61
N ILE A 421 -11.36 16.42 28.51
CA ILE A 421 -11.55 15.60 27.31
C ILE A 421 -12.43 14.40 27.69
N ALA A 422 -13.49 14.15 26.93
CA ALA A 422 -14.33 12.99 27.11
C ALA A 422 -13.53 11.70 26.89
N PRO A 423 -13.78 10.62 27.68
CA PRO A 423 -13.03 9.37 27.57
C PRO A 423 -13.04 8.77 26.17
N ASP A 424 -14.16 8.88 25.48
CA ASP A 424 -14.34 8.34 24.12
C ASP A 424 -13.50 9.10 23.07
N LEU A 425 -13.22 10.39 23.32
CA LEU A 425 -12.44 11.24 22.43
C LEU A 425 -10.93 11.13 22.70
N LEU A 426 -10.54 10.85 23.94
CA LEU A 426 -9.14 10.87 24.38
C LEU A 426 -8.20 10.00 23.52
N PRO A 427 -8.55 8.77 23.12
CA PRO A 427 -7.71 7.96 22.22
C PRO A 427 -7.52 8.58 20.83
N HIS A 428 -8.46 9.44 20.41
CA HIS A 428 -8.58 9.96 19.05
C HIS A 428 -8.19 11.44 18.90
N VAL A 429 -7.73 12.12 19.99
CA VAL A 429 -7.44 13.57 19.97
C VAL A 429 -6.32 13.97 19.01
N PHE A 430 -5.43 13.03 18.64
CA PHE A 430 -4.37 13.24 17.68
C PHE A 430 -4.73 12.79 16.26
N GLU A 431 -5.94 12.28 16.04
CA GLU A 431 -6.43 11.95 14.71
C GLU A 431 -6.83 13.22 13.95
N ARG A 432 -6.69 13.16 12.64
CA ARG A 432 -7.03 14.29 11.77
C ARG A 432 -8.53 14.53 11.78
N PHE A 433 -8.94 15.81 11.81
CA PHE A 433 -10.36 16.21 11.68
C PHE A 433 -11.26 15.81 12.85
N ARG A 434 -10.71 15.33 13.93
CA ARG A 434 -11.49 15.02 15.14
C ARG A 434 -11.75 16.28 15.98
N GLN A 435 -13.02 16.49 16.29
CA GLN A 435 -13.49 17.56 17.17
C GLN A 435 -14.50 16.97 18.15
N ALA A 436 -14.59 17.57 19.34
CA ALA A 436 -15.64 17.23 20.28
C ALA A 436 -16.98 17.79 19.76
N GLU A 437 -17.91 16.94 19.36
CA GLU A 437 -19.29 17.30 19.09
C GLU A 437 -19.99 17.61 20.41
N SER A 438 -20.05 18.89 20.80
CA SER A 438 -20.83 19.31 21.95
C SER A 438 -22.17 19.85 21.46
N ALA A 439 -23.25 19.13 21.71
CA ALA A 439 -24.61 19.58 21.47
C ALA A 439 -24.86 20.86 22.27
N GLY A 440 -24.93 22.01 21.60
CA GLY A 440 -25.32 23.29 22.20
C GLY A 440 -24.24 24.34 22.43
N ALA A 441 -22.94 24.09 22.17
CA ALA A 441 -21.90 25.11 22.21
C ALA A 441 -21.65 25.71 20.82
N ARG A 442 -21.32 27.02 20.76
CA ARG A 442 -20.94 27.69 19.51
C ARG A 442 -19.88 26.88 18.78
N PRO A 443 -19.99 26.72 17.44
CA PRO A 443 -19.02 25.97 16.68
C PRO A 443 -17.61 26.53 16.96
N HIS A 444 -16.74 25.70 17.52
CA HIS A 444 -15.40 26.11 17.85
C HIS A 444 -14.58 26.11 16.55
N LEU A 445 -14.16 27.30 16.12
CA LEU A 445 -13.34 27.50 14.91
C LEU A 445 -12.09 26.63 14.96
N GLY A 446 -11.87 25.83 13.93
CA GLY A 446 -10.64 25.09 13.69
C GLY A 446 -10.87 23.75 13.01
N LEU A 447 -9.94 23.34 12.14
CA LEU A 447 -10.04 22.12 11.33
C LEU A 447 -9.76 20.80 12.09
N GLY A 448 -9.42 20.84 13.37
CA GLY A 448 -8.97 19.63 14.10
C GLY A 448 -7.62 19.08 13.60
N LEU A 449 -6.77 19.94 13.03
CA LEU A 449 -5.47 19.56 12.48
C LEU A 449 -4.31 19.82 13.44
N GLY A 450 -4.41 20.78 14.34
CA GLY A 450 -3.30 21.23 15.17
C GLY A 450 -2.64 20.11 15.99
N LEU A 451 -3.42 19.24 16.64
CA LEU A 451 -2.86 18.12 17.42
C LEU A 451 -2.30 17.00 16.53
N ALA A 452 -2.87 16.77 15.36
CA ALA A 452 -2.32 15.82 14.39
C ALA A 452 -0.96 16.30 13.85
N ILE A 453 -0.81 17.60 13.59
CA ILE A 453 0.46 18.23 13.22
C ILE A 453 1.46 18.09 14.38
N VAL A 454 1.06 18.37 15.63
CA VAL A 454 1.89 18.19 16.83
C VAL A 454 2.45 16.76 16.89
N ARG A 455 1.60 15.74 16.79
CA ARG A 455 2.05 14.34 16.83
C ARG A 455 3.06 14.02 15.74
N HIS A 456 2.84 14.52 14.53
CA HIS A 456 3.73 14.27 13.41
C HIS A 456 5.08 15.00 13.58
N LEU A 457 5.07 16.29 13.94
CA LEU A 457 6.28 17.08 14.16
C LEU A 457 7.11 16.51 15.31
N VAL A 458 6.48 16.16 16.44
CA VAL A 458 7.17 15.52 17.56
C VAL A 458 7.81 14.19 17.13
N GLY A 459 7.09 13.39 16.34
CA GLY A 459 7.62 12.14 15.77
C GLY A 459 8.84 12.37 14.87
N LEU A 460 8.85 13.41 14.01
CA LEU A 460 10.00 13.76 13.17
C LEU A 460 11.23 14.18 13.99
N HIS A 461 11.03 14.69 15.21
CA HIS A 461 12.08 15.00 16.17
C HIS A 461 12.51 13.79 17.02
N GLY A 462 11.95 12.59 16.76
CA GLY A 462 12.24 11.35 17.49
C GLY A 462 11.61 11.32 18.90
N GLY A 463 10.61 12.18 19.13
CA GLY A 463 9.88 12.30 20.39
C GLY A 463 8.52 11.59 20.39
N THR A 464 7.82 11.73 21.51
CA THR A 464 6.45 11.25 21.70
C THR A 464 5.56 12.32 22.30
N VAL A 465 4.26 12.29 21.97
CA VAL A 465 3.24 13.15 22.59
C VAL A 465 2.07 12.30 23.07
N THR A 466 1.61 12.60 24.28
CA THR A 466 0.44 11.96 24.90
C THR A 466 -0.50 13.01 25.48
N ALA A 467 -1.76 12.63 25.65
CA ALA A 467 -2.78 13.44 26.28
C ALA A 467 -3.45 12.64 27.39
N ASP A 468 -3.68 13.28 28.54
CA ASP A 468 -4.38 12.71 29.67
C ASP A 468 -5.48 13.68 30.14
N SER A 469 -6.62 13.15 30.53
CA SER A 469 -7.72 13.90 31.14
C SER A 469 -8.53 12.97 32.05
N ALA A 470 -8.88 13.48 33.22
CA ALA A 470 -9.76 12.75 34.15
C ALA A 470 -11.26 12.84 33.78
N GLY A 471 -11.57 13.39 32.59
CA GLY A 471 -12.93 13.56 32.08
C GLY A 471 -13.37 15.03 31.98
N GLU A 472 -14.62 15.23 31.60
CA GLU A 472 -15.18 16.57 31.43
C GLU A 472 -15.17 17.38 32.74
N GLY A 473 -14.83 18.67 32.64
CA GLY A 473 -14.69 19.58 33.76
C GLY A 473 -13.45 19.38 34.65
N ARG A 474 -12.55 18.47 34.28
CA ARG A 474 -11.35 18.14 35.07
C ARG A 474 -10.03 18.63 34.47
N GLY A 475 -10.10 19.40 33.39
CA GLY A 475 -8.92 19.86 32.67
C GLY A 475 -8.24 18.75 31.84
N SER A 476 -7.14 19.10 31.19
CA SER A 476 -6.31 18.16 30.44
C SER A 476 -4.82 18.42 30.66
N THR A 477 -4.01 17.39 30.37
CA THR A 477 -2.56 17.43 30.41
C THR A 477 -1.99 16.86 29.14
N PHE A 478 -1.23 17.66 28.40
CA PHE A 478 -0.46 17.22 27.23
C PHE A 478 0.99 17.07 27.60
N THR A 479 1.57 15.91 27.33
CA THR A 479 2.98 15.57 27.61
C THR A 479 3.72 15.39 26.30
N ILE A 480 4.77 16.17 26.09
CA ILE A 480 5.68 16.08 24.94
C ILE A 480 7.04 15.63 25.46
N GLU A 481 7.59 14.57 24.92
CA GLU A 481 8.94 14.08 25.26
C GLU A 481 9.83 14.15 24.02
N LEU A 482 11.00 14.79 24.16
CA LEU A 482 11.98 14.96 23.09
C LEU A 482 13.35 14.45 23.55
N PRO A 483 14.13 13.74 22.70
CA PRO A 483 15.47 13.29 23.06
C PRO A 483 16.40 14.46 23.35
N LEU A 484 17.03 14.49 24.54
CA LEU A 484 18.05 15.48 24.89
C LEU A 484 19.34 15.22 24.12
N MET A 485 20.03 16.30 23.77
CA MET A 485 21.40 16.19 23.31
C MET A 485 22.30 15.73 24.47
N THR A 486 23.14 14.73 24.17
CA THR A 486 24.23 14.38 25.09
C THR A 486 25.30 15.46 25.04
N ASP A 487 25.68 16.00 26.18
CA ASP A 487 26.64 17.08 26.31
C ASP A 487 27.97 16.78 25.61
N GLY A 488 28.26 17.51 24.54
CA GLY A 488 29.47 17.38 23.73
C GLY A 488 30.01 18.68 23.14
N ALA A 489 29.33 19.82 23.30
CA ALA A 489 29.84 21.11 22.83
C ALA A 489 29.26 22.28 23.66
N ARG A 490 30.07 22.89 24.45
CA ARG A 490 29.79 24.20 25.02
C ARG A 490 29.77 25.22 23.88
N SER A 491 28.59 25.70 23.53
CA SER A 491 28.42 26.94 22.75
C SER A 491 28.14 28.07 23.69
N THR A 492 28.80 29.21 23.48
CA THR A 492 28.63 30.47 24.16
C THR A 492 27.16 30.91 24.23
N PRO A 493 26.71 31.50 25.34
CA PRO A 493 25.35 32.01 25.47
C PRO A 493 25.07 33.10 24.43
N VAL A 494 24.00 32.94 23.66
CA VAL A 494 23.41 34.04 22.90
C VAL A 494 22.55 34.79 23.89
N GLU A 495 22.90 36.03 24.19
CA GLU A 495 22.12 36.91 25.04
C GLU A 495 20.71 37.13 24.48
N PRO A 496 19.69 37.21 25.35
CA PRO A 496 18.32 37.49 24.92
C PRO A 496 18.22 38.94 24.42
N SER A 497 17.66 39.09 23.21
CA SER A 497 17.38 40.41 22.65
C SER A 497 16.33 41.14 23.49
N PRO A 498 16.57 42.40 23.83
CA PRO A 498 15.64 43.19 24.67
C PRO A 498 14.47 43.74 23.86
N HIS A 499 13.40 43.95 24.60
CA HIS A 499 12.15 44.66 24.34
C HIS A 499 12.11 45.72 23.23
N GLU A 500 10.89 45.88 22.70
CA GLU A 500 10.36 46.93 21.83
C GLU A 500 11.15 48.26 21.88
N SER A 501 12.12 48.36 20.99
CA SER A 501 12.64 49.69 20.60
C SER A 501 11.78 50.21 19.45
N PRO A 502 11.53 51.53 19.34
CA PRO A 502 10.84 52.09 18.19
C PRO A 502 11.49 51.63 16.89
N LEU A 503 10.65 51.38 15.88
CA LEU A 503 11.10 50.95 14.56
C LEU A 503 12.26 51.84 14.09
N PRO A 504 13.41 51.24 13.68
CA PRO A 504 14.50 52.05 13.15
C PRO A 504 14.01 52.77 11.89
N GLY A 505 14.20 54.10 11.85
CA GLY A 505 13.85 54.91 10.70
C GLY A 505 14.67 54.48 9.47
N LEU A 506 13.99 54.31 8.35
CA LEU A 506 14.61 54.05 7.03
C LEU A 506 14.81 55.34 6.26
N ASP A 507 14.95 56.49 6.96
CA ASP A 507 14.96 57.82 6.37
C ASP A 507 15.94 57.94 5.21
N ASN A 508 15.41 58.35 4.06
CA ASN A 508 16.13 58.52 2.80
C ASN A 508 16.81 57.25 2.21
N LEU A 509 16.36 56.04 2.59
CA LEU A 509 16.85 54.81 1.97
C LEU A 509 16.17 54.59 0.63
N ASN A 510 16.95 54.48 -0.45
CA ASN A 510 16.41 54.17 -1.78
C ASN A 510 16.25 52.65 -1.92
N VAL A 511 15.02 52.17 -1.92
CA VAL A 511 14.70 50.73 -1.96
C VAL A 511 14.16 50.37 -3.33
N LEU A 512 14.78 49.42 -4.03
CA LEU A 512 14.20 48.83 -5.24
C LEU A 512 13.29 47.66 -4.81
N LEU A 513 11.99 47.81 -5.05
CA LEU A 513 10.98 46.79 -4.79
C LEU A 513 10.53 46.14 -6.11
N VAL A 514 10.69 44.81 -6.16
CA VAL A 514 10.36 44.03 -7.37
C VAL A 514 9.33 42.95 -6.97
N ASP A 515 8.13 43.07 -7.48
CA ASP A 515 7.03 42.13 -7.26
C ASP A 515 6.08 42.18 -8.45
N ASP A 516 5.64 41.05 -9.00
CA ASP A 516 4.75 41.02 -10.14
C ASP A 516 3.28 41.34 -9.77
N ASP A 517 2.90 41.05 -8.51
CA ASP A 517 1.57 41.37 -8.00
C ASP A 517 1.44 42.87 -7.65
N PRO A 518 0.55 43.61 -8.32
CA PRO A 518 0.41 45.05 -8.10
C PRO A 518 -0.06 45.40 -6.69
N ASP A 519 -0.93 44.59 -6.08
CA ASP A 519 -1.49 44.88 -4.76
C ASP A 519 -0.41 44.65 -3.67
N SER A 520 0.36 43.58 -3.76
CA SER A 520 1.52 43.30 -2.86
C SER A 520 2.55 44.43 -2.95
N ARG A 521 2.84 44.89 -4.16
CA ARG A 521 3.80 45.95 -4.44
C ARG A 521 3.37 47.29 -3.84
N GLU A 522 2.07 47.66 -3.97
CA GLU A 522 1.50 48.86 -3.38
C GLU A 522 1.57 48.82 -1.86
N VAL A 523 1.16 47.73 -1.23
CA VAL A 523 1.20 47.56 0.24
C VAL A 523 2.62 47.70 0.78
N LEU A 524 3.60 47.04 0.15
CA LEU A 524 5.00 47.09 0.56
C LEU A 524 5.59 48.50 0.39
N ALA A 525 5.26 49.20 -0.69
CA ALA A 525 5.69 50.58 -0.94
C ALA A 525 5.17 51.51 0.18
N VAL A 526 3.86 51.44 0.50
CA VAL A 526 3.25 52.26 1.56
C VAL A 526 3.90 51.96 2.93
N ILE A 527 4.23 50.71 3.24
CA ILE A 527 4.93 50.34 4.48
C ILE A 527 6.30 50.97 4.54
N LEU A 528 7.08 50.87 3.47
CA LEU A 528 8.43 51.44 3.37
C LEU A 528 8.43 52.99 3.46
N GLU A 529 7.50 53.65 2.76
CA GLU A 529 7.32 55.11 2.82
C GLU A 529 6.97 55.61 4.24
N LYS A 530 6.07 54.91 4.91
CA LYS A 530 5.72 55.23 6.34
C LYS A 530 6.91 55.10 7.29
N CYS A 531 7.91 54.30 6.93
CA CYS A 531 9.15 54.18 7.70
C CYS A 531 10.26 55.13 7.21
N GLY A 532 9.98 56.04 6.29
CA GLY A 532 10.91 57.07 5.81
C GLY A 532 11.76 56.66 4.60
N ALA A 533 11.57 55.45 4.03
CA ALA A 533 12.27 55.01 2.81
C ALA A 533 11.69 55.64 1.54
N ARG A 534 12.45 55.56 0.45
CA ARG A 534 12.05 55.96 -0.89
C ARG A 534 11.98 54.74 -1.79
N PRO A 535 10.85 54.00 -1.84
CA PRO A 535 10.70 52.83 -2.69
C PRO A 535 10.54 53.23 -4.14
N VAL A 536 11.25 52.54 -5.04
CA VAL A 536 10.99 52.52 -6.49
C VAL A 536 10.47 51.13 -6.81
N THR A 537 9.27 51.08 -7.37
CA THR A 537 8.55 49.84 -7.61
C THR A 537 8.67 49.38 -9.06
N THR A 538 8.89 48.09 -9.27
CA THR A 538 8.97 47.45 -10.59
C THR A 538 8.21 46.11 -10.57
N GLY A 539 7.56 45.77 -11.69
CA GLY A 539 6.72 44.58 -11.83
C GLY A 539 7.38 43.40 -12.53
N SER A 540 8.67 43.50 -12.87
CA SER A 540 9.38 42.41 -13.56
C SER A 540 10.90 42.54 -13.44
N THR A 541 11.59 41.45 -13.64
CA THR A 541 13.07 41.39 -13.70
C THR A 541 13.65 42.37 -14.74
N ALA A 542 13.01 42.53 -15.89
CA ALA A 542 13.47 43.46 -16.94
C ALA A 542 13.40 44.91 -16.47
N GLN A 543 12.29 45.35 -15.87
CA GLN A 543 12.11 46.69 -15.31
C GLN A 543 13.07 46.94 -14.13
N ALA A 544 13.31 45.94 -13.29
CA ALA A 544 14.24 46.06 -12.20
C ALA A 544 15.69 46.29 -12.67
N LEU A 545 16.13 45.59 -13.70
CA LEU A 545 17.47 45.79 -14.30
C LEU A 545 17.59 47.18 -14.96
N GLU A 546 16.56 47.63 -15.64
CA GLU A 546 16.51 49.00 -16.22
C GLU A 546 16.55 50.09 -15.13
N ALA A 547 15.86 49.87 -13.99
CA ALA A 547 15.91 50.78 -12.86
C ALA A 547 17.32 50.84 -12.24
N LEU A 548 17.99 49.70 -12.11
CA LEU A 548 19.36 49.58 -11.61
C LEU A 548 20.40 50.28 -12.52
N ASP A 549 20.12 50.37 -13.82
CA ASP A 549 20.98 51.10 -14.77
C ASP A 549 20.85 52.62 -14.64
N ARG A 550 19.70 53.11 -14.19
CA ARG A 550 19.39 54.56 -14.12
C ARG A 550 19.59 55.16 -12.74
N THR A 551 19.43 54.39 -11.68
CA THR A 551 19.37 54.90 -10.30
C THR A 551 20.17 54.01 -9.38
N ARG A 552 20.86 54.59 -8.41
CA ARG A 552 21.52 53.83 -7.33
C ARG A 552 20.51 53.57 -6.22
N PHE A 553 20.46 52.33 -5.81
CA PHE A 553 19.66 51.88 -4.68
C PHE A 553 20.56 51.40 -3.52
N ASP A 554 20.09 51.54 -2.30
CA ASP A 554 20.78 51.09 -1.09
C ASP A 554 20.46 49.62 -0.75
N VAL A 555 19.28 49.16 -1.15
CA VAL A 555 18.83 47.77 -0.95
C VAL A 555 17.81 47.36 -2.01
N MET A 556 17.80 46.13 -2.39
CA MET A 556 16.81 45.52 -3.28
C MET A 556 15.96 44.51 -2.52
N VAL A 557 14.63 44.55 -2.70
CA VAL A 557 13.66 43.58 -2.20
C VAL A 557 12.96 42.98 -3.42
N ALA A 558 13.07 41.67 -3.63
CA ALA A 558 12.53 41.04 -4.81
C ALA A 558 11.71 39.79 -4.51
N ASP A 559 10.55 39.66 -5.13
CA ASP A 559 9.83 38.39 -5.17
C ASP A 559 10.59 37.38 -6.04
N ILE A 560 10.63 36.12 -5.56
CA ILE A 560 11.21 35.04 -6.35
C ILE A 560 10.20 34.48 -7.37
N GLY A 561 8.90 34.47 -7.04
CA GLY A 561 7.85 33.80 -7.80
C GLY A 561 7.34 34.53 -9.04
N MET A 562 8.15 35.33 -9.71
CA MET A 562 7.71 36.14 -10.85
C MET A 562 7.61 35.35 -12.17
N PRO A 563 6.61 35.63 -13.03
CA PRO A 563 6.44 34.96 -14.32
C PRO A 563 7.54 35.34 -15.32
N GLY A 564 7.99 34.36 -16.08
CA GLY A 564 9.01 34.53 -17.13
C GLY A 564 10.42 34.40 -16.60
N ARG A 565 11.06 35.50 -16.22
CA ARG A 565 12.35 35.51 -15.50
C ARG A 565 12.08 35.68 -14.01
N ASP A 566 12.44 34.68 -13.23
CA ASP A 566 12.21 34.66 -11.77
C ASP A 566 13.18 35.54 -10.98
N GLY A 567 12.97 35.64 -9.67
CA GLY A 567 13.84 36.40 -8.79
C GLY A 567 15.24 35.80 -8.66
N TYR A 568 15.42 34.52 -8.90
CA TYR A 568 16.74 33.89 -8.96
C TYR A 568 17.55 34.35 -10.17
N ASP A 569 16.89 34.51 -11.31
CA ASP A 569 17.55 35.05 -12.53
C ASP A 569 17.91 36.52 -12.37
N LEU A 570 17.07 37.29 -11.65
CA LEU A 570 17.36 38.68 -11.31
C LEU A 570 18.64 38.80 -10.51
N ILE A 571 18.73 38.11 -9.35
CA ILE A 571 19.89 38.23 -8.48
C ILE A 571 21.18 37.71 -9.13
N ARG A 572 21.12 36.61 -9.87
CA ARG A 572 22.29 36.10 -10.61
C ARG A 572 22.79 37.12 -11.64
N THR A 573 21.87 37.79 -12.33
CA THR A 573 22.20 38.82 -13.28
C THR A 573 22.84 40.02 -12.59
N VAL A 574 22.32 40.45 -11.44
CA VAL A 574 22.88 41.54 -10.62
C VAL A 574 24.27 41.17 -10.11
N ARG A 575 24.46 39.98 -9.55
CA ARG A 575 25.76 39.49 -9.01
C ARG A 575 26.82 39.25 -10.11
N ALA A 576 26.40 39.06 -11.37
CA ALA A 576 27.32 38.92 -12.50
C ALA A 576 27.82 40.26 -13.06
N ARG A 577 27.29 41.41 -12.61
CA ARG A 577 27.73 42.76 -13.08
C ARG A 577 29.14 43.07 -12.58
N THR A 578 29.78 44.00 -13.28
CA THR A 578 31.16 44.46 -12.95
C THR A 578 31.20 45.85 -12.31
N ASP A 579 30.01 46.48 -12.15
CA ASP A 579 29.83 47.79 -11.53
C ASP A 579 29.45 47.69 -10.03
N GLY A 580 29.36 48.80 -9.35
CA GLY A 580 28.98 48.86 -7.93
C GLY A 580 27.58 48.35 -7.59
N VAL A 581 26.76 48.03 -8.58
CA VAL A 581 25.42 47.44 -8.41
C VAL A 581 25.52 45.96 -8.00
N ARG A 582 26.63 45.29 -8.33
CA ARG A 582 26.89 43.91 -7.98
C ARG A 582 26.72 43.62 -6.47
N ASP A 583 27.16 44.54 -5.63
CA ASP A 583 27.24 44.38 -4.17
C ASP A 583 26.02 44.95 -3.43
N ILE A 584 24.94 45.31 -4.15
CA ILE A 584 23.71 45.79 -3.55
C ILE A 584 23.14 44.75 -2.60
N PRO A 585 22.84 45.10 -1.32
CA PRO A 585 22.14 44.22 -0.40
C PRO A 585 20.79 43.82 -0.96
N ALA A 586 20.49 42.53 -0.93
CA ALA A 586 19.28 42.00 -1.57
C ALA A 586 18.49 41.06 -0.64
N VAL A 587 17.18 41.27 -0.58
CA VAL A 587 16.23 40.48 0.20
C VAL A 587 15.31 39.74 -0.73
N ALA A 588 15.18 38.44 -0.54
CA ALA A 588 14.25 37.60 -1.27
C ALA A 588 12.91 37.45 -0.55
N PHE A 589 11.81 37.60 -1.28
CA PHE A 589 10.48 37.20 -0.84
C PHE A 589 10.04 35.94 -1.57
N THR A 590 9.39 35.02 -0.85
CA THR A 590 8.83 33.80 -1.44
C THR A 590 7.43 33.53 -0.91
N ALA A 591 6.60 32.87 -1.72
CA ALA A 591 5.31 32.36 -1.28
C ALA A 591 5.45 31.21 -0.27
N PHE A 592 6.63 30.57 -0.20
CA PHE A 592 6.93 29.44 0.68
C PHE A 592 8.16 29.75 1.53
N ALA A 593 8.02 29.70 2.85
CA ALA A 593 9.09 29.90 3.81
C ALA A 593 9.86 28.59 4.15
N GLY A 594 10.05 27.70 3.15
CA GLY A 594 10.76 26.43 3.34
C GLY A 594 12.28 26.62 3.47
N VAL A 595 12.94 25.75 4.25
CA VAL A 595 14.41 25.75 4.44
C VAL A 595 15.16 25.59 3.10
N ASP A 596 14.61 24.79 2.21
CA ASP A 596 15.18 24.61 0.86
C ASP A 596 15.07 25.87 0.01
N ASP A 597 13.98 26.63 0.16
CA ASP A 597 13.79 27.90 -0.57
C ASP A 597 14.72 28.99 -0.04
N ALA A 598 14.87 29.07 1.29
CA ALA A 598 15.83 29.96 1.94
C ALA A 598 17.27 29.67 1.48
N ARG A 599 17.68 28.40 1.49
CA ARG A 599 19.01 28.00 1.04
C ARG A 599 19.23 28.35 -0.42
N ARG A 600 18.28 28.06 -1.28
CA ARG A 600 18.35 28.38 -2.73
C ARG A 600 18.44 29.88 -2.97
N ALA A 601 17.74 30.72 -2.18
CA ALA A 601 17.83 32.15 -2.29
C ALA A 601 19.22 32.66 -1.91
N LEU A 602 19.78 32.18 -0.80
CA LEU A 602 21.14 32.53 -0.36
C LEU A 602 22.20 32.05 -1.35
N GLU A 603 22.10 30.82 -1.84
CA GLU A 603 23.01 30.27 -2.88
C GLU A 603 22.94 31.02 -4.19
N ALA A 604 21.76 31.57 -4.54
CA ALA A 604 21.61 32.40 -5.74
C ALA A 604 22.23 33.80 -5.62
N GLY A 605 22.50 34.29 -4.37
CA GLY A 605 23.16 35.55 -4.11
C GLY A 605 22.33 36.58 -3.34
N TYR A 606 21.20 36.24 -2.78
CA TYR A 606 20.48 37.07 -1.81
C TYR A 606 21.17 37.05 -0.44
N ASP A 607 21.03 38.13 0.31
CA ASP A 607 21.62 38.26 1.65
C ASP A 607 20.65 37.83 2.74
N LEU A 608 19.33 37.99 2.52
CA LEU A 608 18.25 37.56 3.42
C LEU A 608 17.08 36.99 2.61
N HIS A 609 16.28 36.19 3.31
CA HIS A 609 15.07 35.57 2.76
C HIS A 609 13.91 35.69 3.75
N PHE A 610 12.70 36.03 3.26
CA PHE A 610 11.45 36.04 4.01
C PHE A 610 10.34 35.32 3.25
N GLY A 611 9.51 34.59 3.99
CA GLY A 611 8.24 34.06 3.48
C GLY A 611 7.14 35.13 3.51
N LYS A 612 6.30 35.20 2.47
CA LYS A 612 5.07 36.01 2.46
C LYS A 612 3.98 35.30 3.31
N PRO A 613 3.20 36.03 4.13
CA PRO A 613 3.25 37.46 4.41
C PRO A 613 4.35 37.83 5.42
N VAL A 614 5.07 38.91 5.20
CA VAL A 614 6.09 39.41 6.11
C VAL A 614 5.53 40.48 7.04
N GLU A 615 5.89 40.41 8.30
CA GLU A 615 5.50 41.43 9.28
C GLU A 615 6.27 42.71 9.02
N PRO A 616 5.58 43.90 8.92
CA PRO A 616 6.21 45.17 8.62
C PRO A 616 7.42 45.50 9.50
N ALA A 617 7.31 45.22 10.80
CA ALA A 617 8.39 45.50 11.77
C ALA A 617 9.65 44.66 11.49
N THR A 618 9.47 43.40 11.10
CA THR A 618 10.57 42.49 10.79
C THR A 618 11.29 42.89 9.50
N LEU A 619 10.54 43.26 8.48
CA LEU A 619 11.09 43.79 7.23
C LEU A 619 11.89 45.05 7.45
N THR A 620 11.32 46.04 8.14
CA THR A 620 11.96 47.35 8.39
C THR A 620 13.28 47.19 9.17
N ARG A 621 13.30 46.32 10.18
CA ARG A 621 14.52 46.04 10.96
C ARG A 621 15.60 45.37 10.09
N ALA A 622 15.23 44.41 9.26
CA ALA A 622 16.16 43.71 8.37
C ALA A 622 16.78 44.67 7.35
N LEU A 623 15.98 45.56 6.75
CA LEU A 623 16.47 46.56 5.80
C LEU A 623 17.39 47.58 6.47
N ALA A 624 17.10 48.01 7.71
CA ALA A 624 17.96 48.91 8.45
C ALA A 624 19.32 48.29 8.79
N VAL A 625 19.36 47.00 9.10
CA VAL A 625 20.61 46.25 9.37
C VAL A 625 21.41 46.12 8.06
N LEU A 626 20.79 45.70 6.96
CA LEU A 626 21.46 45.52 5.68
C LEU A 626 21.99 46.83 5.09
N ALA A 627 21.29 47.95 5.33
CA ALA A 627 21.73 49.29 4.91
C ALA A 627 22.80 49.91 5.85
N GLY A 628 23.31 49.17 6.85
CA GLY A 628 24.34 49.63 7.77
C GLY A 628 23.90 50.71 8.76
N ARG A 629 22.58 50.89 8.95
CA ARG A 629 22.01 51.92 9.84
C ARG A 629 21.69 51.42 11.26
N ALA A 630 21.66 50.12 11.47
CA ALA A 630 21.63 49.50 12.78
C ALA A 630 22.90 48.66 12.91
N GLY A 631 23.78 49.01 13.85
CA GLY A 631 24.98 48.20 14.10
C GLY A 631 24.62 46.76 14.38
N PRO A 632 25.47 45.77 14.02
CA PRO A 632 25.25 44.37 14.37
C PRO A 632 25.24 44.29 15.90
N ARG A 633 24.12 43.92 16.47
CA ARG A 633 23.99 43.54 17.88
C ARG A 633 23.78 42.05 18.00
#